data_3ef7c87adbeaccf463174fbbfc45c5f4
#
_entry.id   3ef7c87adbeaccf463174fbbfc45c5f4
#
_cell.length_a   1.000
_cell.length_b   1.000
_cell.length_c   1.000
_cell.angle_alpha   90.00
_cell.angle_beta   90.00
_cell.angle_gamma   90.00
#
_symmetry.space_group_name_H-M   'P 1'
#
loop_
_entity.id
_entity.type
_entity.pdbx_description
1 polymer ?
#
loop_
_entity_poly.entity_id
_entity_poly.type
_entity_poly.pdbx_seq_one_letter_code
_entity_poly.pdbx_strand_id
1 'polypeptide(L)'
;MIQLEHANVKYGQALALEEISVQVDFHEMVAIVGRNGAGKTTLLKALVGLMPLAAGRRVLGDQDISDLSVESIAKLGVALVPDTRRIFPNLSVHENLKIGSIAHRPGHWTVDRVLEIFPRLQERLGFGGDQLSGGEQQMLSIGRALLGNPRMLLLDEPTEGLAPVIVDQL
;
A
#
# COMPACT_ATOMS: atom_id res chain seq x y z
N MET A 1 8.70 11.28 -7.05
CA MET A 1 9.70 10.92 -6.05
C MET A 1 9.04 10.97 -4.67
N ILE A 2 9.26 9.94 -3.84
CA ILE A 2 9.01 9.96 -2.40
C ILE A 2 10.31 9.65 -1.67
N GLN A 3 10.58 10.33 -0.57
CA GLN A 3 11.82 10.09 0.19
C GLN A 3 11.64 10.27 1.69
N LEU A 4 12.44 9.53 2.44
CA LEU A 4 12.78 9.82 3.83
C LEU A 4 14.23 10.29 3.88
N GLU A 5 14.50 11.28 4.72
CA GLU A 5 15.83 11.82 4.93
C GLU A 5 16.17 11.81 6.43
N HIS A 6 17.24 11.11 6.80
CA HIS A 6 17.72 10.95 8.17
C HIS A 6 16.60 10.61 9.16
N ALA A 7 15.69 9.73 8.74
CA ALA A 7 14.47 9.42 9.48
C ALA A 7 14.74 8.50 10.67
N ASN A 8 14.27 8.91 11.84
CA ASN A 8 14.20 8.08 13.03
C ASN A 8 12.75 7.76 13.37
N VAL A 9 12.44 6.50 13.63
CA VAL A 9 11.09 6.05 14.02
C VAL A 9 11.18 5.24 15.31
N LYS A 10 10.26 5.49 16.24
CA LYS A 10 10.22 4.82 17.55
C LYS A 10 8.87 4.15 17.80
N TYR A 11 8.90 3.02 18.50
CA TYR A 11 7.76 2.42 19.18
C TYR A 11 7.94 2.63 20.69
N GLY A 12 7.26 3.63 21.24
CA GLY A 12 7.51 4.09 22.61
C GLY A 12 8.94 4.57 22.76
N GLN A 13 9.75 3.89 23.58
CA GLN A 13 11.16 4.21 23.76
C GLN A 13 12.11 3.42 22.84
N ALA A 14 11.60 2.37 22.18
CA ALA A 14 12.42 1.53 21.31
C ALA A 14 12.59 2.20 19.93
N LEU A 15 13.85 2.37 19.50
CA LEU A 15 14.20 2.86 18.18
C LEU A 15 14.01 1.72 17.18
N ALA A 16 13.14 1.91 16.20
CA ALA A 16 12.83 0.92 15.17
C ALA A 16 13.50 1.23 13.82
N LEU A 17 13.70 2.51 13.51
CA LEU A 17 14.52 2.96 12.39
C LEU A 17 15.44 4.05 12.87
N GLU A 18 16.71 3.98 12.50
CA GLU A 18 17.77 4.91 12.90
C GLU A 18 18.46 5.49 11.66
N GLU A 19 18.42 6.82 11.53
CA GLU A 19 19.10 7.60 10.47
C GLU A 19 18.84 7.07 9.05
N ILE A 20 17.63 6.53 8.80
CA ILE A 20 17.29 5.94 7.51
C ILE A 20 17.05 7.05 6.49
N SER A 21 17.77 6.94 5.36
CA SER A 21 17.50 7.71 4.16
C SER A 21 17.17 6.76 3.02
N VAL A 22 16.03 6.98 2.36
CA VAL A 22 15.56 6.22 1.19
C VAL A 22 14.85 7.14 0.23
N GLN A 23 15.05 6.91 -1.05
CA GLN A 23 14.37 7.64 -2.13
C GLN A 23 13.84 6.63 -3.13
N VAL A 24 12.65 6.89 -3.65
CA VAL A 24 12.05 6.16 -4.77
C VAL A 24 11.54 7.19 -5.78
N ASP A 25 12.02 7.15 -7.00
CA ASP A 25 11.62 8.05 -8.05
C ASP A 25 10.31 7.63 -8.73
N PHE A 26 9.69 8.52 -9.50
CA PHE A 26 8.53 8.17 -10.31
C PHE A 26 8.94 7.16 -11.38
N HIS A 27 8.09 6.17 -11.62
CA HIS A 27 8.32 5.07 -12.56
C HIS A 27 9.46 4.11 -12.17
N GLU A 28 9.96 4.23 -10.95
CA GLU A 28 10.92 3.30 -10.39
C GLU A 28 10.20 2.23 -9.57
N MET A 29 10.75 1.00 -9.64
CA MET A 29 10.36 -0.11 -8.77
C MET A 29 11.52 -0.43 -7.84
N VAL A 30 11.29 -0.36 -6.53
CA VAL A 30 12.28 -0.63 -5.50
C VAL A 30 11.81 -1.78 -4.61
N ALA A 31 12.62 -2.82 -4.49
CA ALA A 31 12.38 -3.91 -3.57
C ALA A 31 13.18 -3.73 -2.27
N ILE A 32 12.47 -3.75 -1.14
CA ILE A 32 13.08 -3.72 0.19
C ILE A 32 13.27 -5.15 0.69
N VAL A 33 14.51 -5.57 0.81
CA VAL A 33 14.87 -6.92 1.21
C VAL A 33 15.50 -6.92 2.60
N GLY A 34 15.15 -7.91 3.43
CA GLY A 34 15.69 -8.04 4.77
C GLY A 34 14.96 -9.08 5.60
N ARG A 35 15.56 -9.49 6.71
CA ARG A 35 14.99 -10.48 7.65
C ARG A 35 13.69 -9.95 8.28
N ASN A 36 12.87 -10.88 8.81
CA ASN A 36 11.71 -10.47 9.61
C ASN A 36 12.18 -9.69 10.84
N GLY A 37 11.47 -8.60 11.16
CA GLY A 37 11.87 -7.68 12.21
C GLY A 37 12.93 -6.64 11.82
N ALA A 38 13.44 -6.61 10.58
CA ALA A 38 14.43 -5.63 10.12
C ALA A 38 13.87 -4.21 9.89
N GLY A 39 12.57 -3.98 10.14
CA GLY A 39 11.98 -2.65 10.01
C GLY A 39 11.30 -2.37 8.66
N LYS A 40 11.17 -3.35 7.74
CA LYS A 40 10.55 -3.14 6.42
C LYS A 40 9.15 -2.52 6.51
N THR A 41 8.24 -3.15 7.25
CA THR A 41 6.89 -2.64 7.49
C THR A 41 6.90 -1.26 8.16
N THR A 42 7.83 -1.02 9.11
CA THR A 42 7.98 0.28 9.77
C THR A 42 8.38 1.36 8.78
N LEU A 43 9.29 1.06 7.86
CA LEU A 43 9.72 1.97 6.80
C LEU A 43 8.54 2.34 5.89
N LEU A 44 7.76 1.36 5.43
CA LEU A 44 6.57 1.61 4.61
C LEU A 44 5.53 2.45 5.37
N LYS A 45 5.27 2.14 6.65
CA LYS A 45 4.38 2.91 7.51
C LYS A 45 4.88 4.35 7.74
N ALA A 46 6.20 4.53 7.87
CA ALA A 46 6.80 5.85 7.97
C ALA A 46 6.62 6.67 6.68
N LEU A 47 6.79 6.06 5.51
CA LEU A 47 6.60 6.72 4.22
C LEU A 47 5.16 7.23 4.01
N VAL A 48 4.15 6.52 4.51
CA VAL A 48 2.72 6.94 4.37
C VAL A 48 2.19 7.73 5.58
N GLY A 49 3.03 8.05 6.55
CA GLY A 49 2.61 8.83 7.72
C GLY A 49 1.88 8.04 8.81
N LEU A 50 1.75 6.71 8.70
CA LEU A 50 1.18 5.86 9.74
C LEU A 50 2.07 5.77 10.99
N MET A 51 3.37 6.07 10.84
CA MET A 51 4.30 6.21 11.95
C MET A 51 4.87 7.64 11.93
N PRO A 52 4.82 8.35 13.07
CA PRO A 52 5.44 9.65 13.19
C PRO A 52 6.97 9.51 13.14
N LEU A 53 7.64 10.50 12.57
CA LEU A 53 9.08 10.60 12.62
C LEU A 53 9.49 11.21 13.97
N ALA A 54 10.47 10.59 14.64
CA ALA A 54 11.09 11.16 15.83
C ALA A 54 12.18 12.18 15.46
N ALA A 55 12.76 12.05 14.26
CA ALA A 55 13.69 12.97 13.63
C ALA A 55 13.72 12.72 12.12
N GLY A 56 14.32 13.64 11.36
CA GLY A 56 14.36 13.57 9.90
C GLY A 56 13.12 14.14 9.25
N ARG A 57 12.96 13.93 7.95
CA ARG A 57 11.81 14.44 7.21
C ARG A 57 11.32 13.45 6.13
N ARG A 58 10.06 13.66 5.71
CA ARG A 58 9.39 12.93 4.63
C ARG A 58 9.04 13.93 3.53
N VAL A 59 9.43 13.61 2.30
CA VAL A 59 9.24 14.51 1.15
C VAL A 59 8.52 13.76 0.02
N LEU A 60 7.59 14.44 -0.65
CA LEU A 60 6.92 13.95 -1.86
C LEU A 60 7.04 15.00 -2.97
N GLY A 61 7.81 14.70 -4.01
CA GLY A 61 8.24 15.70 -4.98
C GLY A 61 9.12 16.75 -4.32
N ASP A 62 8.68 18.01 -4.35
CA ASP A 62 9.35 19.13 -3.70
C ASP A 62 8.67 19.55 -2.37
N GLN A 63 7.64 18.81 -1.97
CA GLN A 63 6.84 19.14 -0.80
C GLN A 63 7.29 18.34 0.43
N ASP A 64 7.59 19.02 1.52
CA ASP A 64 7.72 18.40 2.84
C ASP A 64 6.32 17.99 3.33
N ILE A 65 6.16 16.69 3.61
CA ILE A 65 4.90 16.07 4.06
C ILE A 65 5.04 15.45 5.45
N SER A 66 6.09 15.82 6.21
CA SER A 66 6.41 15.20 7.50
C SER A 66 5.27 15.31 8.50
N ASP A 67 4.63 16.49 8.56
CA ASP A 67 3.56 16.81 9.51
C ASP A 67 2.15 16.57 8.95
N LEU A 68 2.04 16.08 7.71
CA LEU A 68 0.73 15.82 7.11
C LEU A 68 0.09 14.57 7.71
N SER A 69 -1.24 14.60 7.85
CA SER A 69 -2.01 13.42 8.23
C SER A 69 -1.93 12.35 7.15
N VAL A 70 -2.12 11.08 7.55
CA VAL A 70 -2.19 9.93 6.63
C VAL A 70 -3.20 10.17 5.51
N GLU A 71 -4.36 10.74 5.85
CA GLU A 71 -5.41 11.09 4.88
C GLU A 71 -4.91 12.11 3.85
N SER A 72 -4.18 13.14 4.30
CA SER A 72 -3.61 14.16 3.40
C SER A 72 -2.57 13.56 2.48
N ILE A 73 -1.70 12.68 3.00
CA ILE A 73 -0.70 11.96 2.20
C ILE A 73 -1.38 11.04 1.17
N ALA A 74 -2.44 10.34 1.56
CA ALA A 74 -3.22 9.52 0.63
C ALA A 74 -3.88 10.37 -0.48
N LYS A 75 -4.39 11.56 -0.15
CA LYS A 75 -4.93 12.52 -1.13
C LYS A 75 -3.87 13.03 -2.10
N LEU A 76 -2.60 13.05 -1.73
CA LEU A 76 -1.49 13.35 -2.63
C LEU A 76 -1.13 12.18 -3.57
N GLY A 77 -1.72 11.01 -3.33
CA GLY A 77 -1.60 9.83 -4.19
C GLY A 77 -0.58 8.81 -3.72
N VAL A 78 -0.28 8.76 -2.45
CA VAL A 78 0.51 7.66 -1.86
C VAL A 78 -0.44 6.63 -1.29
N ALA A 79 -0.35 5.37 -1.74
CA ALA A 79 -1.16 4.27 -1.24
C ALA A 79 -0.29 3.18 -0.62
N LEU A 80 -0.81 2.54 0.42
CA LEU A 80 -0.19 1.38 1.08
C LEU A 80 -1.16 0.20 1.06
N VAL A 81 -0.67 -0.93 0.59
CA VAL A 81 -1.28 -2.25 0.79
C VAL A 81 -0.55 -2.92 1.95
N PRO A 82 -1.17 -3.03 3.13
CA PRO A 82 -0.53 -3.65 4.29
C PRO A 82 -0.56 -5.19 4.21
N ASP A 83 0.31 -5.83 4.97
CA ASP A 83 0.37 -7.28 5.18
C ASP A 83 -0.97 -7.89 5.65
N THR A 84 -1.70 -7.15 6.47
CA THR A 84 -3.03 -7.54 7.01
C THR A 84 -4.18 -7.42 6.02
N ARG A 85 -3.90 -7.02 4.77
CA ARG A 85 -4.84 -6.86 3.64
C ARG A 85 -5.96 -5.85 3.89
N ARG A 86 -6.48 -5.73 5.11
CA ARG A 86 -7.52 -4.79 5.56
C ARG A 86 -8.74 -4.72 4.63
N ILE A 87 -9.20 -5.88 4.15
CA ILE A 87 -10.46 -5.96 3.41
C ILE A 87 -11.65 -5.80 4.36
N PHE A 88 -12.81 -5.46 3.81
CA PHE A 88 -14.07 -5.42 4.57
C PHE A 88 -14.75 -6.78 4.43
N PRO A 89 -14.75 -7.62 5.49
CA PRO A 89 -15.20 -9.01 5.39
C PRO A 89 -16.69 -9.14 5.07
N ASN A 90 -17.51 -8.20 5.57
CA ASN A 90 -18.97 -8.20 5.40
C ASN A 90 -19.44 -7.53 4.10
N LEU A 91 -18.53 -7.02 3.29
CA LEU A 91 -18.83 -6.44 1.99
C LEU A 91 -18.43 -7.41 0.88
N SER A 92 -19.19 -7.43 -0.20
CA SER A 92 -18.84 -8.17 -1.40
C SER A 92 -17.53 -7.67 -2.02
N VAL A 93 -16.90 -8.47 -2.89
CA VAL A 93 -15.74 -8.05 -3.68
C VAL A 93 -16.05 -6.75 -4.42
N HIS A 94 -17.20 -6.67 -5.07
CA HIS A 94 -17.61 -5.48 -5.80
C HIS A 94 -17.71 -4.23 -4.92
N GLU A 95 -18.31 -4.35 -3.74
CA GLU A 95 -18.42 -3.24 -2.78
C GLU A 95 -17.06 -2.83 -2.22
N ASN A 96 -16.19 -3.81 -1.91
CA ASN A 96 -14.81 -3.54 -1.51
C ASN A 96 -14.05 -2.74 -2.57
N LEU A 97 -14.18 -3.10 -3.85
CA LEU A 97 -13.55 -2.38 -4.95
C LEU A 97 -14.12 -0.96 -5.09
N LYS A 98 -15.44 -0.79 -4.98
CA LYS A 98 -16.08 0.54 -5.01
C LYS A 98 -15.53 1.49 -3.96
N ILE A 99 -15.22 1.01 -2.76
CA ILE A 99 -14.61 1.85 -1.71
C ILE A 99 -13.27 2.41 -2.17
N GLY A 100 -12.46 1.62 -2.89
CA GLY A 100 -11.17 2.08 -3.45
C GLY A 100 -11.32 3.25 -4.42
N SER A 101 -12.43 3.31 -5.16
CA SER A 101 -12.69 4.37 -6.13
C SER A 101 -13.24 5.69 -5.51
N ILE A 102 -13.57 5.72 -4.23
CA ILE A 102 -14.12 6.92 -3.57
C ILE A 102 -13.11 8.08 -3.54
N ALA A 103 -11.82 7.79 -3.51
CA ALA A 103 -10.77 8.81 -3.52
C ALA A 103 -10.74 9.67 -4.79
N HIS A 104 -11.46 9.29 -5.82
CA HIS A 104 -11.76 10.00 -7.07
C HIS A 104 -10.57 10.74 -7.70
N ARG A 105 -9.40 10.10 -7.72
CA ARG A 105 -8.29 10.62 -8.52
C ARG A 105 -8.50 10.18 -9.97
N PRO A 106 -8.48 11.13 -10.93
CA PRO A 106 -8.50 10.77 -12.34
C PRO A 106 -7.31 9.88 -12.69
N GLY A 107 -7.55 8.83 -13.47
CA GLY A 107 -6.50 7.92 -13.89
C GLY A 107 -7.05 6.75 -14.68
N HIS A 108 -6.17 5.85 -15.06
CA HIS A 108 -6.50 4.71 -15.94
C HIS A 108 -6.99 3.47 -15.17
N TRP A 109 -6.90 3.47 -13.84
CA TRP A 109 -7.38 2.35 -13.03
C TRP A 109 -8.89 2.44 -12.84
N THR A 110 -9.60 1.53 -13.47
CA THR A 110 -11.04 1.30 -13.35
C THR A 110 -11.31 -0.08 -12.77
N VAL A 111 -12.55 -0.32 -12.32
CA VAL A 111 -12.94 -1.64 -11.83
C VAL A 111 -12.71 -2.71 -12.90
N ASP A 112 -13.09 -2.43 -14.15
CA ASP A 112 -12.92 -3.38 -15.28
C ASP A 112 -11.45 -3.73 -15.46
N ARG A 113 -10.55 -2.71 -15.43
CA ARG A 113 -9.12 -2.95 -15.60
C ARG A 113 -8.51 -3.73 -14.44
N VAL A 114 -8.98 -3.51 -13.22
CA VAL A 114 -8.56 -4.32 -12.05
C VAL A 114 -9.02 -5.78 -12.22
N LEU A 115 -10.23 -6.00 -12.72
CA LEU A 115 -10.76 -7.34 -12.96
C LEU A 115 -10.08 -8.05 -14.14
N GLU A 116 -9.61 -7.31 -15.16
CA GLU A 116 -8.75 -7.84 -16.23
C GLU A 116 -7.42 -8.39 -15.68
N ILE A 117 -6.81 -7.68 -14.71
CA ILE A 117 -5.55 -8.13 -14.08
C ILE A 117 -5.80 -9.27 -13.09
N PHE A 118 -6.92 -9.22 -12.38
CA PHE A 118 -7.29 -10.23 -11.38
C PHE A 118 -8.58 -10.97 -11.76
N PRO A 119 -8.57 -11.85 -12.79
CA PRO A 119 -9.79 -12.53 -13.25
C PRO A 119 -10.51 -13.33 -12.16
N ARG A 120 -9.76 -13.83 -11.16
CA ARG A 120 -10.35 -14.53 -10.01
C ARG A 120 -11.28 -13.65 -9.19
N LEU A 121 -11.05 -12.35 -9.11
CA LEU A 121 -11.95 -11.42 -8.44
C LEU A 121 -13.25 -11.24 -9.21
N GLN A 122 -13.20 -11.32 -10.56
CA GLN A 122 -14.38 -11.25 -11.41
C GLN A 122 -15.32 -12.43 -11.15
N GLU A 123 -14.76 -13.65 -11.00
CA GLU A 123 -15.51 -14.87 -10.67
C GLU A 123 -16.17 -14.77 -9.28
N ARG A 124 -15.68 -13.90 -8.41
CA ARG A 124 -16.07 -13.75 -7.01
C ARG A 124 -16.77 -12.43 -6.68
N LEU A 125 -17.20 -11.64 -7.66
CA LEU A 125 -17.74 -10.29 -7.46
C LEU A 125 -18.83 -10.19 -6.39
N GLY A 126 -19.71 -11.19 -6.30
CA GLY A 126 -20.81 -11.23 -5.33
C GLY A 126 -20.44 -11.87 -3.98
N PHE A 127 -19.25 -12.45 -3.83
CA PHE A 127 -18.84 -13.13 -2.60
C PHE A 127 -18.39 -12.10 -1.55
N GLY A 128 -18.68 -12.38 -0.26
CA GLY A 128 -18.17 -11.61 0.86
C GLY A 128 -16.65 -11.72 0.98
N GLY A 129 -16.00 -10.69 1.52
CA GLY A 129 -14.56 -10.69 1.73
C GLY A 129 -14.06 -11.82 2.63
N ASP A 130 -14.90 -12.28 3.59
CA ASP A 130 -14.62 -13.41 4.47
C ASP A 130 -14.67 -14.78 3.76
N GLN A 131 -15.29 -14.86 2.59
CA GLN A 131 -15.40 -16.07 1.78
C GLN A 131 -14.23 -16.26 0.80
N LEU A 132 -13.33 -15.28 0.74
CA LEU A 132 -12.18 -15.31 -0.14
C LEU A 132 -11.00 -16.07 0.49
N SER A 133 -10.27 -16.79 -0.36
CA SER A 133 -8.95 -17.32 0.01
C SER A 133 -7.96 -16.19 0.34
N GLY A 134 -6.88 -16.50 1.04
CA GLY A 134 -5.85 -15.51 1.36
C GLY A 134 -5.27 -14.80 0.13
N GLY A 135 -5.08 -15.53 -0.97
CA GLY A 135 -4.63 -14.95 -2.24
C GLY A 135 -5.66 -14.03 -2.88
N GLU A 136 -6.95 -14.42 -2.89
CA GLU A 136 -8.03 -13.57 -3.41
C GLU A 136 -8.20 -12.29 -2.57
N GLN A 137 -8.03 -12.40 -1.25
CA GLN A 137 -8.02 -11.23 -0.35
C GLN A 137 -6.86 -10.27 -0.65
N GLN A 138 -5.68 -10.81 -0.96
CA GLN A 138 -4.51 -10.01 -1.34
C GLN A 138 -4.76 -9.29 -2.67
N MET A 139 -5.25 -10.01 -3.71
CA MET A 139 -5.65 -9.39 -4.97
C MET A 139 -6.68 -8.28 -4.77
N LEU A 140 -7.69 -8.51 -3.91
CA LEU A 140 -8.72 -7.52 -3.59
C LEU A 140 -8.13 -6.28 -2.91
N SER A 141 -7.18 -6.47 -1.99
CA SER A 141 -6.50 -5.36 -1.30
C SER A 141 -5.67 -4.52 -2.28
N ILE A 142 -4.93 -5.16 -3.18
CA ILE A 142 -4.15 -4.49 -4.23
C ILE A 142 -5.08 -3.78 -5.21
N GLY A 143 -6.11 -4.48 -5.71
CA GLY A 143 -7.10 -3.90 -6.63
C GLY A 143 -7.78 -2.66 -6.05
N ARG A 144 -8.15 -2.70 -4.78
CA ARG A 144 -8.72 -1.56 -4.06
C ARG A 144 -7.75 -0.37 -3.98
N ALA A 145 -6.46 -0.62 -3.74
CA ALA A 145 -5.45 0.43 -3.73
C ALA A 145 -5.22 1.05 -5.12
N LEU A 146 -5.20 0.22 -6.17
CA LEU A 146 -5.08 0.68 -7.56
C LEU A 146 -6.23 1.59 -7.98
N LEU A 147 -7.48 1.29 -7.55
CA LEU A 147 -8.66 2.11 -7.86
C LEU A 147 -8.58 3.54 -7.30
N GLY A 148 -7.73 3.79 -6.31
CA GLY A 148 -7.37 5.13 -5.88
C GLY A 148 -6.51 5.90 -6.89
N ASN A 149 -6.10 5.28 -8.00
CA ASN A 149 -5.18 5.83 -9.00
C ASN A 149 -3.94 6.46 -8.34
N PRO A 150 -3.18 5.69 -7.54
CA PRO A 150 -2.05 6.22 -6.80
C PRO A 150 -0.90 6.63 -7.73
N ARG A 151 -0.17 7.67 -7.34
CA ARG A 151 1.10 8.07 -7.95
C ARG A 151 2.27 7.21 -7.43
N MET A 152 2.13 6.70 -6.21
CA MET A 152 3.07 5.82 -5.55
C MET A 152 2.30 4.71 -4.82
N LEU A 153 2.62 3.47 -5.11
CA LEU A 153 2.03 2.30 -4.48
C LEU A 153 3.11 1.60 -3.65
N LEU A 154 2.83 1.44 -2.38
CA LEU A 154 3.68 0.72 -1.43
C LEU A 154 3.00 -0.61 -1.10
N LEU A 155 3.75 -1.70 -1.19
CA LEU A 155 3.26 -3.05 -0.93
C LEU A 155 4.05 -3.68 0.22
N ASP A 156 3.37 -4.07 1.28
CA ASP A 156 3.98 -4.78 2.41
C ASP A 156 3.72 -6.28 2.27
N GLU A 157 4.78 -7.05 2.07
CA GLU A 157 4.75 -8.51 1.88
C GLU A 157 3.72 -8.98 0.82
N PRO A 158 3.72 -8.40 -0.41
CA PRO A 158 2.65 -8.61 -1.38
C PRO A 158 2.49 -10.04 -1.86
N THR A 159 3.52 -10.86 -1.72
CA THR A 159 3.56 -12.25 -2.17
C THR A 159 3.23 -13.26 -1.08
N GLU A 160 3.08 -12.82 0.17
CA GLU A 160 2.79 -13.73 1.28
C GLU A 160 1.41 -14.38 1.10
N GLY A 161 1.40 -15.71 1.10
CA GLY A 161 0.20 -16.51 0.92
C GLY A 161 -0.37 -16.53 -0.50
N LEU A 162 0.36 -16.02 -1.50
CA LEU A 162 0.02 -16.15 -2.90
C LEU A 162 0.60 -17.44 -3.51
N ALA A 163 -0.16 -18.07 -4.41
CA ALA A 163 0.38 -19.12 -5.26
C ALA A 163 1.41 -18.53 -6.24
N PRO A 164 2.50 -19.26 -6.58
CA PRO A 164 3.54 -18.75 -7.48
C PRO A 164 3.00 -18.15 -8.78
N VAL A 165 1.97 -18.76 -9.37
CA VAL A 165 1.33 -18.29 -10.60
C VAL A 165 0.70 -16.89 -10.47
N ILE A 166 0.37 -16.46 -9.26
CA ILE A 166 -0.21 -15.13 -9.00
C ILE A 166 0.90 -14.09 -8.78
N VAL A 167 2.02 -14.54 -8.20
CA VAL A 167 3.21 -13.68 -8.03
C VAL A 167 3.76 -13.22 -9.38
N ASP A 168 3.70 -14.09 -10.39
CA ASP A 168 4.15 -13.77 -11.76
C ASP A 168 3.23 -12.74 -12.47
N GLN A 169 2.05 -12.43 -11.92
CA GLN A 169 1.10 -11.46 -12.47
C GLN A 169 1.16 -10.09 -11.76
N LEU A 170 1.89 -10.00 -10.66
CA LEU A 170 2.10 -8.77 -9.89
C LEU A 170 3.37 -8.05 -10.32
#